data_f08d67c51a71bf3376e59b1802c0e044
#
_entry.id   f08d67c51a71bf3376e59b1802c0e044
#
_cell.length_a   1.000
_cell.length_b   1.000
_cell.length_c   1.000
_cell.angle_alpha   90.00
_cell.angle_beta   90.00
_cell.angle_gamma   90.00
#
_symmetry.space_group_name_H-M   'P 1'
#
loop_
_entity.id
_entity.type
_entity.pdbx_description
1 polymer ?
#
loop_
_entity_poly.entity_id
_entity_poly.type
_entity_poly.pdbx_seq_one_letter_code
_entity_poly.pdbx_strand_id
1 'polypeptide(L)'
;MRATAPGKMMIAGEYAVLEGAASIVASAQTRGVVELVEGPTDPSKVAAGLDAPTPRFPEAAHARREAERRVGVVPGALVVDVEALRRAGQKLGLGSSAATAAAAAGLVHAWHGRDLNDPRVRHEVFDDAFAGHKAVSPQGSGADVAAAVLGGVVRFQRTVVSSLDGERDGARTRDLAWPKGLVLRVAWTGQAASTTELVAKVKALQSTNPTKYRDAMDTLGREAESFVAAFAKDAAEVVAAAARYHEAMHALGVAADAPIVEARLARVAALAARAGGHAKPSGAGGGDVALAFFAREASAKRFEELCASAGIEILPIELGGPGVRAER
;
A
#
# COMPACT_ATOMS: atom_id res chain seq x y z
N MET A 1 -3.95 -6.12 -25.54
CA MET A 1 -2.81 -6.19 -24.59
C MET A 1 -3.32 -5.97 -23.20
N ARG A 2 -2.83 -6.72 -22.23
CA ARG A 2 -3.26 -6.70 -20.84
C ARG A 2 -2.07 -6.49 -19.91
N ALA A 3 -2.22 -5.66 -18.89
CA ALA A 3 -1.24 -5.55 -17.79
C ALA A 3 -1.91 -5.73 -16.45
N THR A 4 -1.17 -6.28 -15.50
CA THR A 4 -1.64 -6.49 -14.13
C THR A 4 -0.62 -6.01 -13.13
N ALA A 5 -1.08 -5.46 -12.02
CA ALA A 5 -0.22 -5.13 -10.90
C ALA A 5 -0.87 -5.56 -9.57
N PRO A 6 -0.08 -6.00 -8.59
CA PRO A 6 -0.58 -6.46 -7.31
C PRO A 6 -1.14 -5.32 -6.47
N GLY A 7 -2.06 -5.65 -5.58
CA GLY A 7 -2.33 -4.81 -4.43
C GLY A 7 -1.15 -4.77 -3.45
N LYS A 8 -1.31 -4.07 -2.35
CA LYS A 8 -0.25 -3.90 -1.34
C LYS A 8 -0.76 -4.05 0.09
N MET A 9 0.15 -4.39 1.00
CA MET A 9 -0.02 -4.29 2.44
C MET A 9 1.13 -3.48 3.05
N MET A 10 0.81 -2.52 3.90
CA MET A 10 1.80 -1.78 4.67
C MET A 10 2.15 -2.60 5.90
N ILE A 11 3.38 -3.14 5.94
CA ILE A 11 3.88 -3.96 7.04
C ILE A 11 4.32 -3.07 8.21
N ALA A 12 5.02 -1.97 7.91
CA ALA A 12 5.44 -0.96 8.87
C ALA A 12 5.71 0.38 8.16
N GLY A 13 5.68 1.48 8.90
CA GLY A 13 6.04 2.81 8.41
C GLY A 13 4.84 3.69 8.05
N GLU A 14 3.61 3.29 8.40
CA GLU A 14 2.41 4.11 8.25
C GLU A 14 2.63 5.49 8.89
N TYR A 15 2.19 6.55 8.25
CA TYR A 15 2.43 7.95 8.62
C TYR A 15 3.91 8.35 8.64
N ALA A 16 4.79 7.60 9.33
CA ALA A 16 6.21 7.93 9.46
C ALA A 16 6.93 8.05 8.10
N VAL A 17 6.50 7.28 7.09
CA VAL A 17 7.04 7.35 5.72
C VAL A 17 6.80 8.71 5.07
N LEU A 18 5.78 9.45 5.50
CA LEU A 18 5.50 10.81 5.00
C LEU A 18 6.54 11.83 5.47
N GLU A 19 7.17 11.55 6.62
CA GLU A 19 8.26 12.35 7.22
C GLU A 19 9.66 11.76 6.87
N GLY A 20 9.73 10.83 5.91
CA GLY A 20 10.99 10.29 5.41
C GLY A 20 11.55 9.11 6.20
N ALA A 21 10.85 8.57 7.20
CA ALA A 21 11.24 7.32 7.85
C ALA A 21 11.13 6.13 6.87
N ALA A 22 11.91 5.08 7.14
CA ALA A 22 11.78 3.86 6.37
C ALA A 22 10.44 3.17 6.63
N SER A 23 9.97 2.46 5.62
CA SER A 23 8.77 1.63 5.70
C SER A 23 9.03 0.26 5.09
N ILE A 24 8.18 -0.70 5.41
CA ILE A 24 8.12 -2.01 4.76
C ILE A 24 6.74 -2.13 4.12
N VAL A 25 6.72 -2.38 2.83
CA VAL A 25 5.52 -2.63 2.07
C VAL A 25 5.65 -3.95 1.32
N ALA A 26 4.59 -4.73 1.29
CA ALA A 26 4.56 -6.00 0.57
C ALA A 26 3.48 -6.00 -0.50
N SER A 27 3.78 -6.56 -1.67
CA SER A 27 2.77 -6.82 -2.68
C SER A 27 1.82 -7.93 -2.20
N ALA A 28 0.52 -7.79 -2.46
CA ALA A 28 -0.46 -8.85 -2.30
C ALA A 28 -0.57 -9.66 -3.62
N GLN A 29 -0.93 -10.94 -3.55
CA GLN A 29 -1.11 -11.73 -4.79
C GLN A 29 -2.37 -11.34 -5.56
N THR A 30 -3.37 -10.78 -4.90
CA THR A 30 -4.53 -10.18 -5.55
C THR A 30 -4.15 -8.98 -6.40
N ARG A 31 -4.66 -8.93 -7.64
CA ARG A 31 -4.18 -7.99 -8.66
C ARG A 31 -5.30 -7.14 -9.24
N GLY A 32 -4.98 -5.89 -9.55
CA GLY A 32 -5.74 -5.06 -10.48
C GLY A 32 -5.31 -5.35 -11.93
N VAL A 33 -6.25 -5.20 -12.84
CA VAL A 33 -6.07 -5.47 -14.27
C VAL A 33 -6.35 -4.22 -15.07
N VAL A 34 -5.53 -3.96 -16.08
CA VAL A 34 -5.74 -2.91 -17.08
C VAL A 34 -5.61 -3.55 -18.46
N GLU A 35 -6.61 -3.36 -19.31
CA GLU A 35 -6.62 -3.88 -20.68
C GLU A 35 -6.71 -2.73 -21.67
N LEU A 36 -5.92 -2.82 -22.74
CA LEU A 36 -6.04 -1.95 -23.89
C LEU A 36 -7.07 -2.53 -24.86
N VAL A 37 -8.09 -1.75 -25.16
CA VAL A 37 -9.16 -2.15 -26.06
C VAL A 37 -9.36 -1.14 -27.19
N GLU A 38 -9.66 -1.66 -28.39
CA GLU A 38 -10.01 -0.89 -29.56
C GLU A 38 -11.53 -1.04 -29.79
N GLY A 39 -12.23 0.08 -29.98
CA GLY A 39 -13.67 0.10 -30.26
C GLY A 39 -14.57 0.44 -29.05
N PRO A 40 -15.89 0.31 -29.20
CA PRO A 40 -16.85 0.67 -28.15
C PRO A 40 -16.71 -0.26 -26.95
N THR A 41 -16.58 0.33 -25.77
CA THR A 41 -16.37 -0.37 -24.50
C THR A 41 -17.43 0.04 -23.48
N ASP A 42 -17.64 -0.77 -22.45
CA ASP A 42 -18.50 -0.43 -21.31
C ASP A 42 -17.95 0.84 -20.62
N PRO A 43 -18.66 1.97 -20.70
CA PRO A 43 -18.19 3.24 -20.13
C PRO A 43 -17.89 3.16 -18.63
N SER A 44 -18.53 2.21 -17.93
CA SER A 44 -18.35 2.04 -16.49
C SER A 44 -17.00 1.43 -16.11
N LYS A 45 -16.31 0.78 -17.05
CA LYS A 45 -14.99 0.15 -16.87
C LYS A 45 -13.86 0.92 -17.53
N VAL A 46 -14.18 1.88 -18.38
CA VAL A 46 -13.17 2.70 -19.04
C VAL A 46 -12.51 3.58 -17.97
N ALA A 47 -11.20 3.41 -17.78
CA ALA A 47 -10.38 4.49 -17.26
C ALA A 47 -10.43 5.55 -18.36
N ALA A 48 -11.28 6.53 -18.19
CA ALA A 48 -11.73 7.43 -19.23
C ALA A 48 -10.60 7.80 -20.20
N GLY A 49 -10.91 7.81 -21.48
CA GLY A 49 -10.08 8.51 -22.46
C GLY A 49 -9.73 9.88 -21.90
N LEU A 50 -8.57 10.40 -22.22
CA LEU A 50 -7.97 11.63 -21.71
C LEU A 50 -8.91 12.86 -21.69
N ASP A 51 -10.04 12.78 -22.40
CA ASP A 51 -11.01 13.85 -22.61
C ASP A 51 -12.32 13.67 -21.81
N ALA A 52 -12.44 12.62 -20.97
CA ALA A 52 -13.64 12.47 -20.16
C ALA A 52 -13.61 13.44 -18.95
N PRO A 53 -14.71 14.14 -18.66
CA PRO A 53 -14.73 15.19 -17.64
C PRO A 53 -14.45 14.68 -16.22
N THR A 54 -14.64 13.39 -15.96
CA THR A 54 -14.29 12.76 -14.66
C THR A 54 -13.94 11.28 -14.87
N PRO A 55 -12.67 10.90 -14.93
CA PRO A 55 -12.29 9.51 -15.10
C PRO A 55 -12.64 8.68 -13.85
N ARG A 56 -13.19 7.48 -14.04
CA ARG A 56 -13.50 6.55 -12.95
C ARG A 56 -12.24 6.04 -12.24
N PHE A 57 -11.12 5.97 -12.95
CA PHE A 57 -9.82 5.55 -12.47
C PHE A 57 -8.77 6.62 -12.84
N PRO A 58 -8.83 7.79 -12.17
CA PRO A 58 -7.99 8.92 -12.54
C PRO A 58 -6.49 8.62 -12.41
N GLU A 59 -6.10 7.80 -11.44
CA GLU A 59 -4.69 7.41 -11.24
C GLU A 59 -4.16 6.64 -12.44
N ALA A 60 -4.94 5.72 -13.01
CA ALA A 60 -4.56 4.97 -14.20
C ALA A 60 -4.47 5.88 -15.44
N ALA A 61 -5.42 6.81 -15.59
CA ALA A 61 -5.41 7.77 -16.70
C ALA A 61 -4.19 8.71 -16.63
N HIS A 62 -3.86 9.22 -15.46
CA HIS A 62 -2.68 10.06 -15.27
C HIS A 62 -1.37 9.29 -15.47
N ALA A 63 -1.25 8.07 -14.91
CA ALA A 63 -0.07 7.22 -15.07
C ALA A 63 0.17 6.82 -16.54
N ARG A 64 -0.89 6.51 -17.30
CA ARG A 64 -0.83 6.33 -18.74
C ARG A 64 -0.22 7.55 -19.42
N ARG A 65 -0.71 8.75 -19.12
CA ARG A 65 -0.24 10.00 -19.72
C ARG A 65 1.23 10.26 -19.45
N GLU A 66 1.70 10.01 -18.22
CA GLU A 66 3.12 10.17 -17.88
C GLU A 66 3.99 9.18 -18.65
N ALA A 67 3.59 7.90 -18.71
CA ALA A 67 4.31 6.91 -19.50
C ALA A 67 4.31 7.22 -21.00
N GLU A 68 3.18 7.68 -21.57
CA GLU A 68 3.08 8.08 -22.97
C GLU A 68 4.00 9.28 -23.32
N ARG A 69 4.17 10.22 -22.38
CA ARG A 69 5.14 11.32 -22.56
C ARG A 69 6.58 10.80 -22.64
N ARG A 70 6.89 9.73 -21.93
CA ARG A 70 8.23 9.15 -21.88
C ARG A 70 8.53 8.25 -23.09
N VAL A 71 7.61 7.37 -23.46
CA VAL A 71 7.89 6.29 -24.44
C VAL A 71 7.04 6.33 -25.70
N GLY A 72 6.03 7.18 -25.78
CA GLY A 72 5.14 7.34 -26.94
C GLY A 72 3.70 6.93 -26.64
N VAL A 73 2.78 7.42 -27.48
CA VAL A 73 1.33 7.24 -27.34
C VAL A 73 0.92 5.82 -27.66
N VAL A 74 -0.07 5.31 -26.94
CA VAL A 74 -0.71 4.00 -27.17
C VAL A 74 -2.16 4.23 -27.65
N PRO A 75 -2.58 3.62 -28.78
CA PRO A 75 -3.95 3.78 -29.31
C PRO A 75 -4.99 3.07 -28.41
N GLY A 76 -6.26 3.50 -28.50
CA GLY A 76 -7.37 2.85 -27.83
C GLY A 76 -7.60 3.32 -26.39
N ALA A 77 -8.59 2.70 -25.73
CA ALA A 77 -8.98 3.00 -24.35
C ALA A 77 -8.46 1.98 -23.36
N LEU A 78 -8.21 2.41 -22.11
CA LEU A 78 -7.90 1.48 -21.02
C LEU A 78 -9.19 1.08 -20.30
N VAL A 79 -9.41 -0.23 -20.17
CA VAL A 79 -10.44 -0.83 -19.32
C VAL A 79 -9.78 -1.34 -18.05
N VAL A 80 -10.39 -1.05 -16.90
CA VAL A 80 -9.84 -1.38 -15.57
C VAL A 80 -10.77 -2.32 -14.83
N ASP A 81 -10.19 -3.39 -14.27
CA ASP A 81 -10.85 -4.32 -13.36
C ASP A 81 -10.08 -4.39 -12.02
N VAL A 82 -10.78 -4.12 -10.93
CA VAL A 82 -10.25 -4.15 -9.55
C VAL A 82 -11.10 -5.00 -8.61
N GLU A 83 -11.98 -5.84 -9.15
CA GLU A 83 -12.90 -6.63 -8.33
C GLU A 83 -12.15 -7.59 -7.38
N ALA A 84 -11.01 -8.14 -7.81
CA ALA A 84 -10.16 -8.95 -6.94
C ALA A 84 -9.60 -8.19 -5.71
N LEU A 85 -9.56 -6.84 -5.76
CA LEU A 85 -9.13 -5.96 -4.68
C LEU A 85 -10.29 -5.45 -3.81
N ARG A 86 -11.48 -6.05 -3.98
CA ARG A 86 -12.72 -5.71 -3.29
C ARG A 86 -13.33 -6.93 -2.61
N ARG A 87 -14.17 -6.68 -1.64
CA ARG A 87 -15.01 -7.69 -0.98
C ARG A 87 -16.42 -7.14 -0.82
N ALA A 88 -17.43 -7.85 -1.33
CA ALA A 88 -18.83 -7.39 -1.30
C ALA A 88 -19.00 -5.93 -1.79
N GLY A 89 -18.29 -5.54 -2.86
CA GLY A 89 -18.33 -4.19 -3.41
C GLY A 89 -17.51 -3.13 -2.64
N GLN A 90 -16.99 -3.46 -1.46
CA GLN A 90 -16.16 -2.55 -0.65
C GLN A 90 -14.67 -2.71 -0.97
N LYS A 91 -13.91 -1.62 -0.85
CA LYS A 91 -12.44 -1.67 -0.94
C LYS A 91 -11.88 -2.39 0.28
N LEU A 92 -10.88 -3.26 0.07
CA LEU A 92 -10.18 -3.98 1.13
C LEU A 92 -8.98 -3.22 1.71
N GLY A 93 -8.73 -1.97 1.30
CA GLY A 93 -7.52 -1.24 1.70
C GLY A 93 -6.22 -1.74 1.04
N LEU A 94 -6.36 -2.59 0.00
CA LEU A 94 -5.23 -3.21 -0.72
C LEU A 94 -4.54 -2.30 -1.75
N GLY A 95 -4.87 -1.01 -1.81
CA GLY A 95 -4.20 -0.07 -2.72
C GLY A 95 -4.56 -0.23 -4.19
N SER A 96 -5.85 -0.38 -4.51
CA SER A 96 -6.33 -0.50 -5.90
C SER A 96 -5.90 0.67 -6.79
N SER A 97 -5.82 1.90 -6.28
CA SER A 97 -5.35 3.08 -7.01
C SER A 97 -3.90 2.93 -7.48
N ALA A 98 -3.00 2.50 -6.59
CA ALA A 98 -1.61 2.26 -6.93
C ALA A 98 -1.46 1.07 -7.91
N ALA A 99 -2.23 0.00 -7.73
CA ALA A 99 -2.22 -1.14 -8.64
C ALA A 99 -2.67 -0.73 -10.05
N THR A 100 -3.73 0.07 -10.19
CA THR A 100 -4.19 0.52 -11.51
C THR A 100 -3.23 1.50 -12.16
N ALA A 101 -2.61 2.41 -11.41
CA ALA A 101 -1.57 3.30 -11.91
C ALA A 101 -0.35 2.51 -12.41
N ALA A 102 0.14 1.55 -11.63
CA ALA A 102 1.28 0.69 -12.00
C ALA A 102 0.97 -0.17 -13.24
N ALA A 103 -0.23 -0.76 -13.32
CA ALA A 103 -0.64 -1.55 -14.47
C ALA A 103 -0.78 -0.70 -15.73
N ALA A 104 -1.32 0.53 -15.63
CA ALA A 104 -1.47 1.43 -16.77
C ALA A 104 -0.12 1.90 -17.30
N ALA A 105 0.79 2.36 -16.44
CA ALA A 105 2.15 2.72 -16.84
C ALA A 105 2.91 1.53 -17.45
N GLY A 106 2.85 0.37 -16.78
CA GLY A 106 3.50 -0.86 -17.26
C GLY A 106 2.97 -1.32 -18.62
N LEU A 107 1.66 -1.17 -18.88
CA LEU A 107 1.06 -1.49 -20.19
C LEU A 107 1.68 -0.62 -21.29
N VAL A 108 1.80 0.69 -21.07
CA VAL A 108 2.37 1.61 -22.07
C VAL A 108 3.82 1.25 -22.38
N HIS A 109 4.64 1.00 -21.36
CA HIS A 109 6.03 0.58 -21.55
C HIS A 109 6.12 -0.74 -22.34
N ALA A 110 5.30 -1.74 -21.96
CA ALA A 110 5.28 -3.06 -22.62
C ALA A 110 4.74 -2.98 -24.06
N TRP A 111 3.79 -2.08 -24.35
CA TRP A 111 3.33 -1.82 -25.73
C TRP A 111 4.46 -1.40 -26.65
N HIS A 112 5.36 -0.56 -26.15
CA HIS A 112 6.57 -0.14 -26.87
C HIS A 112 7.71 -1.15 -26.79
N GLY A 113 7.44 -2.41 -26.42
CA GLY A 113 8.41 -3.51 -26.45
C GLY A 113 9.43 -3.48 -25.33
N ARG A 114 9.23 -2.67 -24.29
CA ARG A 114 10.16 -2.57 -23.16
C ARG A 114 9.93 -3.72 -22.17
N ASP A 115 11.01 -4.33 -21.72
CA ASP A 115 10.95 -5.45 -20.76
C ASP A 115 10.70 -4.93 -19.34
N LEU A 116 9.53 -5.26 -18.77
CA LEU A 116 9.17 -4.92 -17.40
C LEU A 116 10.01 -5.65 -16.33
N ASN A 117 10.87 -6.61 -16.72
CA ASN A 117 11.83 -7.24 -15.79
C ASN A 117 13.16 -6.47 -15.74
N ASP A 118 13.44 -5.60 -16.71
CA ASP A 118 14.61 -4.74 -16.65
C ASP A 118 14.48 -3.75 -15.47
N PRO A 119 15.45 -3.69 -14.54
CA PRO A 119 15.40 -2.79 -13.40
C PRO A 119 15.26 -1.31 -13.77
N ARG A 120 15.84 -0.87 -14.90
CA ARG A 120 15.71 0.52 -15.39
C ARG A 120 14.30 0.81 -15.85
N VAL A 121 13.70 -0.10 -16.62
CA VAL A 121 12.31 0.03 -17.07
C VAL A 121 11.35 0.01 -15.87
N ARG A 122 11.57 -0.85 -14.88
CA ARG A 122 10.78 -0.83 -13.63
C ARG A 122 10.87 0.49 -12.89
N HIS A 123 12.05 1.10 -12.85
CA HIS A 123 12.20 2.40 -12.22
C HIS A 123 11.42 3.49 -12.96
N GLU A 124 11.46 3.50 -14.28
CA GLU A 124 10.68 4.44 -15.09
C GLU A 124 9.17 4.20 -14.94
N VAL A 125 8.72 2.94 -14.92
CA VAL A 125 7.31 2.59 -14.63
C VAL A 125 6.90 3.07 -13.24
N PHE A 126 7.80 2.96 -12.25
CA PHE A 126 7.55 3.50 -10.90
C PHE A 126 7.39 5.03 -10.94
N ASP A 127 8.28 5.75 -11.60
CA ASP A 127 8.22 7.22 -11.70
C ASP A 127 6.91 7.66 -12.36
N ASP A 128 6.52 7.04 -13.47
CA ASP A 128 5.31 7.38 -14.22
C ASP A 128 4.03 7.04 -13.43
N ALA A 129 4.00 5.86 -12.80
CA ALA A 129 2.89 5.44 -11.94
C ALA A 129 2.77 6.34 -10.69
N PHE A 130 3.90 6.72 -10.08
CA PHE A 130 3.92 7.57 -8.92
C PHE A 130 3.47 8.99 -9.24
N ALA A 131 3.94 9.56 -10.34
CA ALA A 131 3.48 10.86 -10.83
C ALA A 131 1.97 10.85 -11.09
N GLY A 132 1.46 9.82 -11.75
CA GLY A 132 0.03 9.65 -11.99
C GLY A 132 -0.79 9.49 -10.71
N HIS A 133 -0.29 8.72 -9.76
CA HIS A 133 -0.93 8.54 -8.45
C HIS A 133 -0.95 9.85 -7.64
N LYS A 134 0.15 10.60 -7.63
CA LYS A 134 0.25 11.91 -6.96
C LYS A 134 -0.66 12.98 -7.55
N ALA A 135 -0.95 12.94 -8.83
CA ALA A 135 -1.90 13.86 -9.44
C ALA A 135 -3.30 13.77 -8.82
N VAL A 136 -3.67 12.61 -8.27
CA VAL A 136 -4.96 12.36 -7.59
C VAL A 136 -4.80 12.41 -6.06
N SER A 137 -3.69 11.91 -5.54
CA SER A 137 -3.39 11.81 -4.11
C SER A 137 -2.06 12.51 -3.79
N PRO A 138 -2.01 13.85 -3.74
CA PRO A 138 -0.75 14.60 -3.58
C PRO A 138 0.01 14.29 -2.29
N GLN A 139 -0.70 13.77 -1.29
CA GLN A 139 -0.15 13.42 0.02
C GLN A 139 0.39 11.98 0.09
N GLY A 140 0.22 11.18 -0.97
CA GLY A 140 0.68 9.79 -1.02
C GLY A 140 2.19 9.68 -0.89
N SER A 141 2.67 8.68 -0.15
CA SER A 141 4.12 8.43 0.03
C SER A 141 4.77 7.80 -1.21
N GLY A 142 4.00 7.06 -2.03
CA GLY A 142 4.49 6.22 -3.12
C GLY A 142 4.88 4.80 -2.71
N ALA A 143 4.83 4.45 -1.42
CA ALA A 143 5.16 3.11 -0.95
C ALA A 143 4.24 2.03 -1.56
N ASP A 144 2.97 2.34 -1.72
CA ASP A 144 1.97 1.48 -2.38
C ASP A 144 2.26 1.28 -3.87
N VAL A 145 2.70 2.35 -4.56
CA VAL A 145 3.13 2.27 -5.96
C VAL A 145 4.41 1.43 -6.07
N ALA A 146 5.37 1.57 -5.14
CA ALA A 146 6.58 0.75 -5.13
C ALA A 146 6.24 -0.74 -5.00
N ALA A 147 5.34 -1.12 -4.09
CA ALA A 147 4.89 -2.51 -3.98
C ALA A 147 4.20 -3.02 -5.25
N ALA A 148 3.36 -2.19 -5.88
CA ALA A 148 2.64 -2.55 -7.10
C ALA A 148 3.58 -2.74 -8.30
N VAL A 149 4.62 -1.92 -8.43
CA VAL A 149 5.57 -1.99 -9.54
C VAL A 149 6.64 -3.04 -9.31
N LEU A 150 7.29 -3.04 -8.13
CA LEU A 150 8.44 -3.89 -7.85
C LEU A 150 8.02 -5.32 -7.46
N GLY A 151 6.91 -5.45 -6.73
CA GLY A 151 6.50 -6.72 -6.13
C GLY A 151 7.32 -7.08 -4.90
N GLY A 152 7.17 -8.32 -4.42
CA GLY A 152 7.93 -8.83 -3.29
C GLY A 152 7.63 -8.10 -1.98
N VAL A 153 8.64 -8.03 -1.13
CA VAL A 153 8.64 -7.24 0.11
C VAL A 153 9.73 -6.18 -0.01
N VAL A 154 9.35 -4.92 0.10
CA VAL A 154 10.23 -3.80 -0.19
C VAL A 154 10.41 -2.92 1.04
N ARG A 155 11.67 -2.67 1.42
CA ARG A 155 11.99 -1.51 2.24
C ARG A 155 11.89 -0.29 1.35
N PHE A 156 11.03 0.62 1.72
CA PHE A 156 10.80 1.86 0.99
C PHE A 156 11.11 3.06 1.89
N GLN A 157 11.76 4.06 1.33
CA GLN A 157 11.99 5.33 1.99
C GLN A 157 11.81 6.45 0.98
N ARG A 158 10.91 7.39 1.28
CA ARG A 158 10.73 8.59 0.47
C ARG A 158 11.97 9.47 0.56
N THR A 159 12.39 10.02 -0.56
CA THR A 159 13.50 10.96 -0.64
C THR A 159 13.08 12.17 -1.48
N VAL A 160 13.77 13.27 -1.30
CA VAL A 160 13.69 14.42 -2.20
C VAL A 160 14.97 14.42 -3.05
N VAL A 161 14.81 14.44 -4.34
CA VAL A 161 15.92 14.50 -5.30
C VAL A 161 16.00 15.93 -5.81
N SER A 162 17.07 16.64 -5.45
CA SER A 162 17.35 17.97 -5.96
C SER A 162 18.09 17.86 -7.31
N SER A 163 17.62 18.59 -8.30
CA SER A 163 18.23 18.70 -9.63
C SER A 163 18.27 20.15 -10.08
N LEU A 164 18.92 20.42 -11.22
CA LEU A 164 18.95 21.76 -11.81
C LEU A 164 17.54 22.28 -12.16
N ASP A 165 16.60 21.37 -12.42
CA ASP A 165 15.20 21.69 -12.74
C ASP A 165 14.30 21.81 -11.50
N GLY A 166 14.88 21.72 -10.29
CA GLY A 166 14.18 21.82 -9.01
C GLY A 166 14.18 20.51 -8.21
N GLU A 167 13.37 20.49 -7.14
CA GLU A 167 13.20 19.31 -6.30
C GLU A 167 12.07 18.42 -6.81
N ARG A 168 12.31 17.11 -6.84
CA ARG A 168 11.31 16.10 -7.16
C ARG A 168 11.27 15.02 -6.09
N ASP A 169 10.09 14.43 -5.90
CA ASP A 169 9.97 13.23 -5.08
C ASP A 169 10.73 12.06 -5.71
N GLY A 170 11.44 11.35 -4.88
CA GLY A 170 12.14 10.13 -5.24
C GLY A 170 11.93 9.05 -4.18
N ALA A 171 12.50 7.88 -4.41
CA ALA A 171 12.43 6.77 -3.49
C ALA A 171 13.76 6.01 -3.44
N ARG A 172 14.11 5.55 -2.23
CA ARG A 172 15.11 4.50 -2.05
C ARG A 172 14.37 3.21 -1.75
N THR A 173 14.60 2.18 -2.55
CA THR A 173 13.98 0.88 -2.40
C THR A 173 15.03 -0.20 -2.23
N ARG A 174 14.71 -1.24 -1.45
CA ARG A 174 15.52 -2.44 -1.31
C ARG A 174 14.61 -3.64 -1.05
N ASP A 175 14.84 -4.72 -1.77
CA ASP A 175 14.15 -5.97 -1.53
C ASP A 175 14.51 -6.54 -0.16
N LEU A 176 13.52 -7.08 0.52
CA LEU A 176 13.67 -7.76 1.80
C LEU A 176 13.23 -9.21 1.68
N ALA A 177 14.00 -10.11 2.27
CA ALA A 177 13.56 -11.48 2.47
C ALA A 177 12.50 -11.53 3.57
N TRP A 178 11.50 -12.41 3.40
CA TRP A 178 10.54 -12.69 4.47
C TRP A 178 11.23 -13.36 5.65
N PRO A 179 11.04 -12.89 6.89
CA PRO A 179 11.70 -13.45 8.06
C PRO A 179 11.34 -14.93 8.25
N LYS A 180 12.36 -15.77 8.48
CA LYS A 180 12.14 -17.19 8.67
C LYS A 180 11.23 -17.47 9.85
N GLY A 181 10.20 -18.27 9.62
CA GLY A 181 9.22 -18.65 10.65
C GLY A 181 8.17 -17.57 10.97
N LEU A 182 8.24 -16.41 10.34
CA LEU A 182 7.20 -15.40 10.50
C LEU A 182 5.92 -15.83 9.79
N VAL A 183 4.85 -15.93 10.56
CA VAL A 183 3.50 -16.23 10.08
C VAL A 183 2.66 -14.97 10.14
N LEU A 184 1.97 -14.66 9.04
CA LEU A 184 1.06 -13.51 8.93
C LEU A 184 -0.37 -13.99 8.72
N ARG A 185 -1.32 -13.26 9.32
CA ARG A 185 -2.75 -13.33 9.00
C ARG A 185 -3.29 -11.94 8.74
N VAL A 186 -4.21 -11.85 7.80
CA VAL A 186 -4.88 -10.60 7.43
C VAL A 186 -6.31 -10.67 7.96
N ALA A 187 -6.63 -9.89 8.97
CA ALA A 187 -7.96 -9.81 9.55
C ALA A 187 -8.73 -8.62 8.98
N TRP A 188 -9.92 -8.86 8.43
CA TRP A 188 -10.78 -7.81 7.91
C TRP A 188 -11.70 -7.27 8.99
N THR A 189 -11.76 -5.95 9.15
CA THR A 189 -12.62 -5.29 10.13
C THR A 189 -14.08 -5.23 9.70
N GLY A 190 -14.39 -5.46 8.42
CA GLY A 190 -15.73 -5.27 7.85
C GLY A 190 -16.14 -3.82 7.70
N GLN A 191 -15.22 -2.87 7.85
CA GLN A 191 -15.45 -1.43 7.75
C GLN A 191 -14.38 -0.78 6.88
N ALA A 192 -14.80 0.03 5.91
CA ALA A 192 -13.86 0.78 5.08
C ALA A 192 -13.31 1.99 5.83
N ALA A 193 -12.03 2.28 5.65
CA ALA A 193 -11.36 3.45 6.20
C ALA A 193 -11.28 4.60 5.20
N SER A 194 -11.32 5.84 5.68
CA SER A 194 -11.02 7.04 4.92
C SER A 194 -9.59 7.50 5.21
N THR A 195 -8.62 7.03 4.41
CA THR A 195 -7.22 7.46 4.52
C THR A 195 -7.08 8.98 4.48
N THR A 196 -7.83 9.65 3.60
CA THR A 196 -7.77 11.11 3.43
C THR A 196 -8.17 11.85 4.72
N GLU A 197 -9.25 11.41 5.38
CA GLU A 197 -9.71 12.04 6.62
C GLU A 197 -8.74 11.83 7.78
N LEU A 198 -8.21 10.62 7.93
CA LEU A 198 -7.25 10.30 9.00
C LEU A 198 -5.94 11.07 8.83
N VAL A 199 -5.41 11.13 7.61
CA VAL A 199 -4.20 11.92 7.31
C VAL A 199 -4.45 13.41 7.50
N ALA A 200 -5.64 13.91 7.14
CA ALA A 200 -6.01 15.31 7.37
C ALA A 200 -6.02 15.67 8.87
N LYS A 201 -6.60 14.81 9.74
CA LYS A 201 -6.59 14.99 11.20
C LYS A 201 -5.17 15.01 11.77
N VAL A 202 -4.31 14.09 11.35
CA VAL A 202 -2.90 14.07 11.77
C VAL A 202 -2.17 15.33 11.33
N LYS A 203 -2.42 15.84 10.13
CA LYS A 203 -1.86 17.11 9.66
C LYS A 203 -2.41 18.31 10.40
N ALA A 204 -3.68 18.31 10.77
CA ALA A 204 -4.26 19.38 11.59
C ALA A 204 -3.55 19.48 12.96
N LEU A 205 -3.15 18.35 13.56
CA LEU A 205 -2.34 18.35 14.78
C LEU A 205 -1.00 19.08 14.59
N GLN A 206 -0.35 18.95 13.42
CA GLN A 206 0.89 19.69 13.11
C GLN A 206 0.73 21.20 13.24
N SER A 207 -0.42 21.73 12.82
CA SER A 207 -0.74 23.16 12.89
C SER A 207 -1.24 23.60 14.27
N THR A 208 -2.04 22.77 14.95
CA THR A 208 -2.68 23.11 16.23
C THR A 208 -1.80 22.85 17.45
N ASN A 209 -0.96 21.84 17.40
CA ASN A 209 0.00 21.51 18.46
C ASN A 209 1.28 20.89 17.87
N PRO A 210 2.20 21.71 17.33
CA PRO A 210 3.43 21.24 16.65
C PRO A 210 4.33 20.38 17.54
N THR A 211 4.37 20.64 18.85
CA THR A 211 5.18 19.85 19.79
C THR A 211 4.62 18.44 19.91
N LYS A 212 3.32 18.30 20.19
CA LYS A 212 2.67 17.01 20.32
C LYS A 212 2.72 16.20 19.02
N TYR A 213 2.60 16.87 17.87
CA TYR A 213 2.78 16.25 16.56
C TYR A 213 4.19 15.67 16.42
N ARG A 214 5.22 16.49 16.69
CA ARG A 214 6.63 16.08 16.58
C ARG A 214 6.93 14.88 17.48
N ASP A 215 6.55 14.94 18.75
CA ASP A 215 6.81 13.85 19.71
C ASP A 215 6.17 12.53 19.27
N ALA A 216 4.93 12.57 18.76
CA ALA A 216 4.22 11.40 18.25
C ALA A 216 4.87 10.86 16.97
N MET A 217 5.22 11.74 16.02
CA MET A 217 5.85 11.34 14.76
C MET A 217 7.28 10.83 14.94
N ASP A 218 8.07 11.43 15.84
CA ASP A 218 9.42 10.96 16.20
C ASP A 218 9.36 9.57 16.85
N THR A 219 8.36 9.33 17.70
CA THR A 219 8.14 8.01 18.30
C THR A 219 7.78 6.99 17.22
N LEU A 220 6.83 7.32 16.36
CA LEU A 220 6.39 6.45 15.29
C LEU A 220 7.54 6.16 14.29
N GLY A 221 8.36 7.18 13.97
CA GLY A 221 9.54 7.04 13.14
C GLY A 221 10.60 6.08 13.73
N ARG A 222 10.90 6.22 15.03
CA ARG A 222 11.82 5.30 15.73
C ARG A 222 11.29 3.86 15.72
N GLU A 223 10.00 3.68 15.97
CA GLU A 223 9.41 2.32 15.94
C GLU A 223 9.33 1.76 14.52
N ALA A 224 9.18 2.59 13.47
CA ALA A 224 9.28 2.15 12.09
C ALA A 224 10.69 1.62 11.75
N GLU A 225 11.74 2.37 12.10
CA GLU A 225 13.13 1.91 11.90
C GLU A 225 13.45 0.67 12.74
N SER A 226 12.93 0.59 13.98
CA SER A 226 13.05 -0.60 14.83
C SER A 226 12.38 -1.82 14.20
N PHE A 227 11.19 -1.63 13.58
CA PHE A 227 10.49 -2.69 12.88
C PHE A 227 11.28 -3.17 11.64
N VAL A 228 11.85 -2.25 10.86
CA VAL A 228 12.71 -2.59 9.72
C VAL A 228 13.93 -3.40 10.17
N ALA A 229 14.55 -3.03 11.29
CA ALA A 229 15.66 -3.76 11.87
C ALA A 229 15.26 -5.16 12.37
N ALA A 230 14.09 -5.27 13.01
CA ALA A 230 13.54 -6.55 13.49
C ALA A 230 13.21 -7.49 12.31
N PHE A 231 12.73 -6.95 11.19
CA PHE A 231 12.39 -7.72 9.98
C PHE A 231 13.61 -8.40 9.35
N ALA A 232 14.80 -7.89 9.59
CA ALA A 232 16.06 -8.49 9.15
C ALA A 232 16.61 -9.55 10.13
N LYS A 233 15.95 -9.76 11.28
CA LYS A 233 16.39 -10.73 12.31
C LYS A 233 15.55 -12.01 12.26
N ASP A 234 14.48 -12.05 13.06
CA ASP A 234 13.64 -13.24 13.21
C ASP A 234 12.16 -12.88 13.49
N ALA A 235 11.32 -13.90 13.50
CA ALA A 235 9.88 -13.76 13.68
C ALA A 235 9.50 -13.21 15.07
N ALA A 236 10.23 -13.54 16.14
CA ALA A 236 9.89 -13.09 17.49
C ALA A 236 10.16 -11.59 17.64
N GLU A 237 11.25 -11.09 17.08
CA GLU A 237 11.57 -9.67 17.04
C GLU A 237 10.54 -8.88 16.24
N VAL A 238 10.03 -9.43 15.12
CA VAL A 238 8.96 -8.80 14.33
C VAL A 238 7.65 -8.72 15.11
N VAL A 239 7.27 -9.78 15.84
CA VAL A 239 6.07 -9.78 16.69
C VAL A 239 6.18 -8.70 17.78
N ALA A 240 7.34 -8.60 18.43
CA ALA A 240 7.59 -7.58 19.44
C ALA A 240 7.59 -6.15 18.85
N ALA A 241 8.15 -5.96 17.66
CA ALA A 241 8.13 -4.69 16.95
C ALA A 241 6.69 -4.31 16.53
N ALA A 242 5.88 -5.27 16.09
CA ALA A 242 4.48 -5.03 15.75
C ALA A 242 3.66 -4.52 16.95
N ALA A 243 3.94 -5.03 18.15
CA ALA A 243 3.32 -4.54 19.38
C ALA A 243 3.67 -3.07 19.65
N ARG A 244 4.95 -2.72 19.63
CA ARG A 244 5.40 -1.32 19.86
C ARG A 244 4.88 -0.38 18.79
N TYR A 245 4.87 -0.82 17.53
CA TYR A 245 4.35 -0.01 16.42
C TYR A 245 2.84 0.24 16.53
N HIS A 246 2.07 -0.77 16.97
CA HIS A 246 0.65 -0.64 17.27
C HIS A 246 0.40 0.45 18.33
N GLU A 247 1.14 0.41 19.44
CA GLU A 247 1.02 1.41 20.50
C GLU A 247 1.40 2.82 20.01
N ALA A 248 2.42 2.95 19.18
CA ALA A 248 2.80 4.23 18.59
C ALA A 248 1.70 4.78 17.65
N MET A 249 1.07 3.92 16.83
CA MET A 249 -0.08 4.30 16.00
C MET A 249 -1.28 4.71 16.86
N HIS A 250 -1.55 4.00 17.93
CA HIS A 250 -2.62 4.34 18.88
C HIS A 250 -2.35 5.72 19.54
N ALA A 251 -1.13 5.94 20.02
CA ALA A 251 -0.72 7.21 20.63
C ALA A 251 -0.86 8.38 19.65
N LEU A 252 -0.47 8.21 18.37
CA LEU A 252 -0.69 9.21 17.33
C LEU A 252 -2.18 9.50 17.14
N GLY A 253 -3.02 8.44 17.12
CA GLY A 253 -4.48 8.58 17.01
C GLY A 253 -5.08 9.40 18.15
N VAL A 254 -4.68 9.11 19.40
CA VAL A 254 -5.10 9.89 20.59
C VAL A 254 -4.61 11.33 20.49
N ALA A 255 -3.36 11.54 20.05
CA ALA A 255 -2.80 12.87 19.91
C ALA A 255 -3.56 13.73 18.88
N ALA A 256 -3.97 13.13 17.76
CA ALA A 256 -4.61 13.80 16.62
C ALA A 256 -6.16 13.79 16.69
N ASP A 257 -6.76 13.25 17.74
CA ASP A 257 -8.20 12.95 17.80
C ASP A 257 -8.69 12.23 16.53
N ALA A 258 -7.92 11.21 16.13
CA ALA A 258 -8.17 10.42 14.94
C ALA A 258 -8.32 8.94 15.31
N PRO A 259 -9.37 8.24 14.88
CA PRO A 259 -9.60 6.83 15.23
C PRO A 259 -8.69 5.89 14.42
N ILE A 260 -7.35 6.09 14.52
CA ILE A 260 -6.35 5.28 13.80
C ILE A 260 -6.46 3.81 14.24
N VAL A 261 -6.46 3.58 15.57
CA VAL A 261 -6.74 2.27 16.15
C VAL A 261 -8.15 2.29 16.74
N GLU A 262 -9.15 2.08 15.88
CA GLU A 262 -10.54 2.04 16.29
C GLU A 262 -10.89 0.71 17.01
N ALA A 263 -12.08 0.61 17.60
CA ALA A 263 -12.46 -0.50 18.48
C ALA A 263 -12.32 -1.90 17.86
N ARG A 264 -12.58 -2.06 16.55
CA ARG A 264 -12.44 -3.37 15.86
C ARG A 264 -10.98 -3.73 15.65
N LEU A 265 -10.14 -2.77 15.27
CA LEU A 265 -8.69 -2.96 15.17
C LEU A 265 -8.07 -3.29 16.53
N ALA A 266 -8.47 -2.59 17.59
CA ALA A 266 -8.05 -2.89 18.96
C ALA A 266 -8.49 -4.30 19.39
N ARG A 267 -9.70 -4.73 19.01
CA ARG A 267 -10.19 -6.09 19.29
C ARG A 267 -9.35 -7.14 18.57
N VAL A 268 -9.01 -6.92 17.29
CA VAL A 268 -8.11 -7.83 16.53
C VAL A 268 -6.76 -7.94 17.22
N ALA A 269 -6.17 -6.82 17.65
CA ALA A 269 -4.89 -6.80 18.37
C ALA A 269 -4.97 -7.59 19.70
N ALA A 270 -6.04 -7.43 20.46
CA ALA A 270 -6.25 -8.18 21.71
C ALA A 270 -6.39 -9.69 21.46
N LEU A 271 -7.07 -10.12 20.37
CA LEU A 271 -7.18 -11.54 20.01
C LEU A 271 -5.83 -12.11 19.58
N ALA A 272 -5.04 -11.35 18.81
CA ALA A 272 -3.70 -11.76 18.40
C ALA A 272 -2.77 -11.94 19.63
N ALA A 273 -2.81 -11.01 20.59
CA ALA A 273 -2.04 -11.11 21.83
C ALA A 273 -2.44 -12.36 22.66
N ARG A 274 -3.74 -12.66 22.78
CA ARG A 274 -4.24 -13.89 23.44
C ARG A 274 -3.78 -15.18 22.75
N ALA A 275 -3.50 -15.12 21.45
CA ALA A 275 -2.98 -16.24 20.68
C ALA A 275 -1.43 -16.35 20.73
N GLY A 276 -0.73 -15.39 21.34
CA GLY A 276 0.73 -15.34 21.42
C GLY A 276 1.39 -14.70 20.21
N GLY A 277 0.72 -13.74 19.59
CA GLY A 277 1.23 -12.87 18.54
C GLY A 277 0.89 -11.42 18.81
N HIS A 278 0.95 -10.57 17.78
CA HIS A 278 0.44 -9.20 17.86
C HIS A 278 -0.11 -8.73 16.51
N ALA A 279 -1.10 -7.82 16.53
CA ALA A 279 -1.66 -7.25 15.33
C ALA A 279 -1.63 -5.72 15.35
N LYS A 280 -1.54 -5.12 14.17
CA LYS A 280 -1.59 -3.68 13.95
C LYS A 280 -2.41 -3.34 12.69
N PRO A 281 -2.91 -2.12 12.55
CA PRO A 281 -3.52 -1.67 11.31
C PRO A 281 -2.55 -1.80 10.11
N SER A 282 -3.07 -1.99 8.90
CA SER A 282 -2.31 -1.83 7.66
C SER A 282 -2.81 -0.61 6.91
N GLY A 283 -1.95 0.39 6.70
CA GLY A 283 -2.30 1.68 6.14
C GLY A 283 -2.69 2.70 7.20
N ALA A 284 -3.60 3.62 6.87
CA ALA A 284 -3.94 4.73 7.78
C ALA A 284 -4.69 4.31 9.06
N GLY A 285 -5.16 3.08 9.15
CA GLY A 285 -6.03 2.64 10.24
C GLY A 285 -7.49 3.04 10.02
N GLY A 286 -8.27 3.09 11.08
CA GLY A 286 -9.70 3.47 11.04
C GLY A 286 -10.63 2.44 10.44
N GLY A 287 -10.14 1.24 10.11
CA GLY A 287 -10.87 0.18 9.46
C GLY A 287 -9.99 -0.65 8.53
N ASP A 288 -10.53 -1.07 7.39
CA ASP A 288 -9.92 -1.95 6.39
C ASP A 288 -9.38 -3.25 7.02
N VAL A 289 -8.08 -3.44 7.10
CA VAL A 289 -7.47 -4.67 7.58
C VAL A 289 -6.42 -4.43 8.67
N ALA A 290 -6.30 -5.44 9.54
CA ALA A 290 -5.17 -5.57 10.47
C ALA A 290 -4.24 -6.69 10.02
N LEU A 291 -2.94 -6.50 10.21
CA LEU A 291 -1.90 -7.52 10.02
C LEU A 291 -1.55 -8.12 11.39
N ALA A 292 -1.78 -9.41 11.53
CA ALA A 292 -1.45 -10.18 12.74
C ALA A 292 -0.21 -11.05 12.49
N PHE A 293 0.80 -10.88 13.32
CA PHE A 293 2.13 -11.49 13.22
C PHE A 293 2.34 -12.53 14.30
N PHE A 294 2.87 -13.69 13.94
CA PHE A 294 3.12 -14.81 14.85
C PHE A 294 4.48 -15.43 14.53
N ALA A 295 5.16 -15.90 15.58
CA ALA A 295 6.41 -16.67 15.46
C ALA A 295 6.17 -18.18 15.31
N ARG A 296 4.91 -18.65 15.38
CA ARG A 296 4.53 -20.08 15.29
C ARG A 296 3.19 -20.23 14.61
N GLU A 297 3.07 -21.22 13.73
CA GLU A 297 1.82 -21.54 13.03
C GLU A 297 0.68 -21.94 14.00
N ALA A 298 0.99 -22.63 15.09
CA ALA A 298 0.00 -22.98 16.12
C ALA A 298 -0.66 -21.75 16.75
N SER A 299 0.11 -20.67 16.96
CA SER A 299 -0.41 -19.39 17.45
C SER A 299 -1.32 -18.71 16.40
N ALA A 300 -0.93 -18.76 15.13
CA ALA A 300 -1.75 -18.20 14.06
C ALA A 300 -3.09 -18.97 13.90
N LYS A 301 -3.09 -20.30 13.99
CA LYS A 301 -4.32 -21.11 13.97
C LYS A 301 -5.22 -20.79 15.15
N ARG A 302 -4.67 -20.67 16.36
CA ARG A 302 -5.44 -20.24 17.52
C ARG A 302 -6.07 -18.86 17.33
N PHE A 303 -5.36 -17.94 16.70
CA PHE A 303 -5.89 -16.61 16.35
C PHE A 303 -7.07 -16.72 15.38
N GLU A 304 -6.97 -17.57 14.34
CA GLU A 304 -8.08 -17.81 13.40
C GLU A 304 -9.34 -18.32 14.12
N GLU A 305 -9.20 -19.25 15.06
CA GLU A 305 -10.30 -19.77 15.88
C GLU A 305 -10.94 -18.68 16.75
N LEU A 306 -10.12 -17.83 17.37
CA LEU A 306 -10.59 -16.70 18.18
C LEU A 306 -11.30 -15.65 17.31
N CYS A 307 -10.80 -15.37 16.12
CA CYS A 307 -11.44 -14.47 15.15
C CYS A 307 -12.78 -15.03 14.67
N ALA A 308 -12.84 -16.30 14.30
CA ALA A 308 -14.09 -16.95 13.89
C ALA A 308 -15.17 -16.86 15.00
N SER A 309 -14.79 -17.13 16.24
CA SER A 309 -15.69 -17.01 17.42
C SER A 309 -16.12 -15.56 17.67
N ALA A 310 -15.35 -14.58 17.22
CA ALA A 310 -15.62 -13.16 17.37
C ALA A 310 -16.33 -12.53 16.15
N GLY A 311 -16.61 -13.32 15.10
CA GLY A 311 -17.20 -12.85 13.84
C GLY A 311 -16.26 -11.96 13.01
N ILE A 312 -14.94 -12.18 13.14
CA ILE A 312 -13.90 -11.47 12.38
C ILE A 312 -13.41 -12.40 11.26
N GLU A 313 -13.48 -11.93 10.02
CA GLU A 313 -13.04 -12.70 8.85
C GLU A 313 -11.52 -12.60 8.68
N ILE A 314 -10.87 -13.75 8.48
CA ILE A 314 -9.46 -13.82 8.04
C ILE A 314 -9.47 -13.96 6.52
N LEU A 315 -8.83 -13.01 5.84
CA LEU A 315 -8.72 -13.00 4.39
C LEU A 315 -7.58 -13.91 3.92
N PRO A 316 -7.80 -14.74 2.90
CA PRO A 316 -6.76 -15.60 2.32
C PRO A 316 -5.84 -14.80 1.39
N ILE A 317 -5.12 -13.82 1.94
CA ILE A 317 -4.22 -12.96 1.17
C ILE A 317 -2.79 -13.41 1.40
N GLU A 318 -2.12 -13.80 0.32
CA GLU A 318 -0.70 -14.09 0.30
C GLU A 318 0.09 -12.84 -0.11
N LEU A 319 1.27 -12.67 0.50
CA LEU A 319 2.17 -11.55 0.25
C LEU A 319 3.43 -11.97 -0.52
N GLY A 320 4.13 -10.98 -1.07
CA GLY A 320 5.40 -11.19 -1.76
C GLY A 320 5.26 -11.65 -3.21
N GLY A 321 4.08 -11.46 -3.81
CA GLY A 321 3.86 -11.74 -5.23
C GLY A 321 4.68 -10.83 -6.15
N PRO A 322 4.80 -11.17 -7.44
CA PRO A 322 5.56 -10.37 -8.39
C PRO A 322 4.88 -9.02 -8.67
N GLY A 323 5.68 -8.02 -9.02
CA GLY A 323 5.25 -6.68 -9.39
C GLY A 323 4.42 -6.62 -10.67
N VAL A 324 4.40 -5.47 -11.31
CA VAL A 324 3.69 -5.24 -12.57
C VAL A 324 4.13 -6.23 -13.66
N ARG A 325 3.17 -6.73 -14.43
CA ARG A 325 3.38 -7.65 -15.56
C ARG A 325 2.48 -7.25 -16.72
N ALA A 326 2.92 -7.54 -17.94
CA ALA A 326 2.10 -7.40 -19.14
C ALA A 326 2.08 -8.71 -19.93
N GLU A 327 0.94 -8.96 -20.57
CA GLU A 327 0.68 -10.08 -21.45
C GLU A 327 0.13 -9.53 -22.77
N ARG A 328 0.59 -10.09 -23.88
CA ARG A 328 0.14 -9.73 -25.25
C ARG A 328 -1.17 -10.36 -25.63
#